data_6d31827b62bb8f4c2f968394dcbc51af
#
_entry.id   6d31827b62bb8f4c2f968394dcbc51af
#
_cell.length_a   1.000
_cell.length_b   1.000
_cell.length_c   1.000
_cell.angle_alpha   90.00
_cell.angle_beta   90.00
_cell.angle_gamma   90.00
#
_symmetry.space_group_name_H-M   'P 1'
#
loop_
_entity.id
_entity.type
_entity.pdbx_description
1 polymer ?
#
loop_
_entity_poly.entity_id
_entity_poly.type
_entity_poly.pdbx_seq_one_letter_code
_entity_poly.pdbx_strand_id
1 'polypeptide(L)'
;MKITLLGDSIRMQYAPRVAELLGEGYEIFAPAENCRFAKHTLRGLYDWRSDMKDSRIVHWNNGLWDMCDLFGDGCFADKDEYLKTMLRIADILLSKHEKVIFATTTPVTERNSYNRNSDIIEYNSMLVPELLKRGVIVNDLHTPIYADVDRYICSDNVHLSPEGIEICANLVARAITDAAATMSDKKNVAVPDENEGKTGAPVII
;
A
#
# COMPACT_ATOMS: atom_id res chain seq x y z
N MET A 1 -12.05 -13.22 -8.67
CA MET A 1 -11.61 -12.99 -7.26
C MET A 1 -11.53 -11.49 -6.99
N LYS A 2 -12.12 -11.00 -5.87
CA LYS A 2 -12.01 -9.58 -5.51
C LYS A 2 -10.70 -9.29 -4.77
N ILE A 3 -10.03 -8.20 -5.13
CA ILE A 3 -8.83 -7.67 -4.50
C ILE A 3 -8.98 -6.18 -4.23
N THR A 4 -8.21 -5.66 -3.28
CA THR A 4 -8.14 -4.23 -2.99
C THR A 4 -6.71 -3.73 -3.17
N LEU A 5 -6.55 -2.58 -3.85
CA LEU A 5 -5.29 -1.85 -3.96
C LEU A 5 -5.39 -0.53 -3.18
N LEU A 6 -4.69 -0.43 -2.05
CA LEU A 6 -4.59 0.81 -1.28
C LEU A 6 -3.21 1.45 -1.49
N GLY A 7 -3.14 2.75 -1.42
CA GLY A 7 -1.85 3.44 -1.48
C GLY A 7 -1.95 4.89 -1.96
N ASP A 8 -0.80 5.52 -1.96
CA ASP A 8 -0.62 6.91 -2.37
C ASP A 8 -0.63 7.09 -3.91
N SER A 9 -0.05 8.18 -4.39
CA SER A 9 0.03 8.49 -5.82
C SER A 9 0.80 7.46 -6.63
N ILE A 10 1.74 6.74 -6.02
CA ILE A 10 2.49 5.66 -6.68
C ILE A 10 1.53 4.51 -7.02
N ARG A 11 0.64 4.11 -6.07
CA ARG A 11 -0.42 3.13 -6.35
C ARG A 11 -1.34 3.64 -7.46
N MET A 12 -1.72 4.91 -7.42
CA MET A 12 -2.62 5.47 -8.44
C MET A 12 -2.02 5.37 -9.85
N GLN A 13 -0.70 5.51 -9.98
CA GLN A 13 -0.01 5.38 -11.27
C GLN A 13 -0.01 3.95 -11.80
N TYR A 14 0.33 2.95 -10.98
CA TYR A 14 0.44 1.58 -11.47
C TYR A 14 -0.88 0.80 -11.48
N ALA A 15 -1.90 1.21 -10.70
CA ALA A 15 -3.13 0.43 -10.54
C ALA A 15 -3.88 0.14 -11.85
N PRO A 16 -4.02 1.07 -12.82
CA PRO A 16 -4.64 0.76 -14.11
C PRO A 16 -3.91 -0.36 -14.86
N ARG A 17 -2.56 -0.31 -14.85
CA ARG A 17 -1.75 -1.32 -15.53
C ARG A 17 -1.80 -2.68 -14.82
N VAL A 18 -1.87 -2.68 -13.49
CA VAL A 18 -2.09 -3.91 -12.70
C VAL A 18 -3.43 -4.56 -13.09
N ALA A 19 -4.49 -3.76 -13.26
CA ALA A 19 -5.80 -4.28 -13.67
C ALA A 19 -5.73 -4.96 -15.04
N GLU A 20 -5.04 -4.36 -16.00
CA GLU A 20 -4.83 -4.96 -17.33
C GLU A 20 -4.05 -6.29 -17.25
N LEU A 21 -2.98 -6.32 -16.44
CA LEU A 21 -2.13 -7.51 -16.30
C LEU A 21 -2.84 -8.67 -15.60
N LEU A 22 -3.71 -8.39 -14.63
CA LEU A 22 -4.49 -9.40 -13.92
C LEU A 22 -5.68 -9.92 -14.75
N GLY A 23 -6.25 -9.08 -15.62
CA GLY A 23 -7.33 -9.45 -16.52
C GLY A 23 -8.67 -9.76 -15.83
N GLU A 24 -9.60 -10.35 -16.58
CA GLU A 24 -11.00 -10.55 -16.16
C GLU A 24 -11.20 -11.50 -14.96
N GLY A 25 -10.18 -12.25 -14.57
CA GLY A 25 -10.23 -13.14 -13.40
C GLY A 25 -10.28 -12.42 -12.04
N TYR A 26 -10.05 -11.09 -12.03
CA TYR A 26 -9.96 -10.28 -10.84
C TYR A 26 -10.88 -9.06 -10.90
N GLU A 27 -11.66 -8.88 -9.84
CA GLU A 27 -12.40 -7.66 -9.56
C GLU A 27 -11.53 -6.77 -8.66
N ILE A 28 -11.19 -5.55 -9.10
CA ILE A 28 -10.28 -4.68 -8.38
C ILE A 28 -11.05 -3.50 -7.80
N PHE A 29 -11.00 -3.36 -6.47
CA PHE A 29 -11.33 -2.13 -5.79
C PHE A 29 -10.05 -1.33 -5.51
N ALA A 30 -10.05 -0.06 -5.85
CA ALA A 30 -9.02 0.91 -5.48
C ALA A 30 -9.72 2.24 -5.20
N PRO A 31 -9.51 2.88 -4.02
CA PRO A 31 -10.08 4.20 -3.78
C PRO A 31 -9.68 5.17 -4.89
N ALA A 32 -10.64 5.97 -5.37
CA ALA A 32 -10.38 6.99 -6.38
C ALA A 32 -9.44 8.10 -5.83
N GLU A 33 -9.43 8.27 -4.52
CA GLU A 33 -8.57 9.22 -3.85
C GLU A 33 -7.17 8.65 -3.53
N ASN A 34 -6.23 9.57 -3.32
CA ASN A 34 -4.90 9.26 -2.82
C ASN A 34 -4.99 8.90 -1.33
N CYS A 35 -4.47 7.71 -0.94
CA CYS A 35 -4.47 7.27 0.46
C CYS A 35 -3.44 8.01 1.34
N ARG A 36 -2.61 8.87 0.75
CA ARG A 36 -1.68 9.78 1.44
C ARG A 36 -0.81 9.08 2.49
N PHE A 37 -0.75 9.66 3.72
CA PHE A 37 0.00 9.13 4.85
C PHE A 37 -0.74 8.00 5.58
N ALA A 38 -0.03 7.24 6.37
CA ALA A 38 -0.54 6.04 7.05
C ALA A 38 -1.79 6.29 7.91
N LYS A 39 -1.87 7.41 8.63
CA LYS A 39 -3.08 7.75 9.42
C LYS A 39 -4.32 8.00 8.56
N HIS A 40 -4.14 8.57 7.36
CA HIS A 40 -5.25 8.73 6.42
C HIS A 40 -5.72 7.36 5.91
N THR A 41 -4.79 6.48 5.55
CA THR A 41 -5.11 5.09 5.20
C THR A 41 -5.83 4.37 6.34
N LEU A 42 -5.35 4.49 7.58
CA LEU A 42 -5.98 3.91 8.76
C LEU A 42 -7.43 4.37 8.92
N ARG A 43 -7.72 5.65 8.72
CA ARG A 43 -9.08 6.18 8.72
C ARG A 43 -9.87 5.63 7.53
N GLY A 44 -9.27 5.59 6.36
CA GLY A 44 -9.87 5.09 5.13
C GLY A 44 -10.32 3.63 5.22
N LEU A 45 -9.64 2.78 6.01
CA LEU A 45 -10.09 1.41 6.25
C LEU A 45 -11.51 1.33 6.84
N TYR A 46 -11.92 2.35 7.58
CA TYR A 46 -13.31 2.45 8.05
C TYR A 46 -14.23 2.97 6.94
N ASP A 47 -13.81 3.99 6.24
CA ASP A 47 -14.65 4.65 5.23
C ASP A 47 -14.90 3.74 4.02
N TRP A 48 -13.89 3.02 3.56
CA TRP A 48 -13.95 2.08 2.41
C TRP A 48 -14.36 0.65 2.78
N ARG A 49 -14.72 0.37 4.04
CA ARG A 49 -14.99 -0.99 4.52
C ARG A 49 -16.02 -1.75 3.69
N SER A 50 -17.07 -1.06 3.22
CA SER A 50 -18.11 -1.66 2.38
C SER A 50 -17.59 -2.07 1.00
N ASP A 51 -16.74 -1.21 0.40
CA ASP A 51 -16.14 -1.47 -0.90
C ASP A 51 -15.04 -2.54 -0.82
N MET A 52 -14.35 -2.63 0.30
CA MET A 52 -13.34 -3.66 0.57
C MET A 52 -13.96 -5.00 0.98
N LYS A 53 -15.26 -5.03 1.28
CA LYS A 53 -15.96 -6.26 1.64
C LYS A 53 -15.74 -7.32 0.56
N ASP A 54 -15.48 -8.55 0.99
CA ASP A 54 -15.22 -9.72 0.15
C ASP A 54 -13.90 -9.70 -0.65
N SER A 55 -13.07 -8.66 -0.48
CA SER A 55 -11.70 -8.70 -1.00
C SER A 55 -10.89 -9.77 -0.27
N ARG A 56 -10.39 -10.75 -1.01
CA ARG A 56 -9.58 -11.83 -0.45
C ARG A 56 -8.12 -11.43 -0.27
N ILE A 57 -7.62 -10.56 -1.14
CA ILE A 57 -6.26 -10.03 -1.11
C ILE A 57 -6.32 -8.51 -0.99
N VAL A 58 -5.49 -7.95 -0.12
CA VAL A 58 -5.23 -6.51 -0.07
C VAL A 58 -3.74 -6.27 -0.33
N HIS A 59 -3.44 -5.46 -1.33
CA HIS A 59 -2.12 -4.93 -1.59
C HIS A 59 -2.11 -3.45 -1.22
N TRP A 60 -1.15 -3.01 -0.37
CA TRP A 60 -1.10 -1.62 0.07
C TRP A 60 0.33 -1.06 0.17
N ASN A 61 0.45 0.24 -0.01
CA ASN A 61 1.67 1.00 0.30
C ASN A 61 1.32 2.30 1.05
N ASN A 62 2.24 2.74 1.90
CA ASN A 62 2.32 4.06 2.50
C ASN A 62 3.79 4.36 2.79
N GLY A 63 4.15 5.63 2.82
CA GLY A 63 5.50 6.01 3.23
C GLY A 63 5.94 7.37 2.72
N LEU A 64 5.90 7.66 1.42
CA LEU A 64 6.41 8.93 0.87
C LEU A 64 5.79 10.16 1.55
N TRP A 65 4.50 10.11 1.87
CA TRP A 65 3.82 11.19 2.58
C TRP A 65 4.21 11.25 4.06
N ASP A 66 4.47 10.10 4.69
CA ASP A 66 4.87 10.02 6.10
C ASP A 66 6.31 10.51 6.29
N MET A 67 7.20 10.26 5.32
CA MET A 67 8.61 10.60 5.35
C MET A 67 8.93 11.97 4.76
N CYS A 68 7.91 12.71 4.33
CA CYS A 68 8.07 14.02 3.71
C CYS A 68 8.47 15.07 4.76
N ASP A 69 9.58 15.76 4.55
CA ASP A 69 10.05 16.87 5.38
C ASP A 69 9.68 18.21 4.70
N LEU A 70 8.46 18.69 4.98
CA LEU A 70 7.92 19.90 4.35
C LEU A 70 8.43 21.21 4.93
N PHE A 71 8.83 21.18 6.21
CA PHE A 71 9.14 22.38 6.97
C PHE A 71 10.60 22.44 7.43
N GLY A 72 11.39 21.40 7.14
CA GLY A 72 12.79 21.30 7.54
C GLY A 72 12.99 20.93 9.02
N ASP A 73 11.94 20.42 9.67
CA ASP A 73 11.94 20.01 11.08
C ASP A 73 11.84 18.49 11.27
N GLY A 74 11.88 17.73 10.16
CA GLY A 74 11.88 16.28 10.14
C GLY A 74 10.74 15.68 9.34
N CYS A 75 10.68 14.35 9.32
CA CYS A 75 9.61 13.60 8.63
C CYS A 75 8.24 13.94 9.23
N PHE A 76 7.22 14.00 8.38
CA PHE A 76 5.84 14.31 8.77
C PHE A 76 5.27 13.36 9.84
N ALA A 77 5.62 12.09 9.79
CA ALA A 77 5.41 11.14 10.87
C ALA A 77 6.76 10.63 11.37
N ASP A 78 7.02 10.73 12.68
CA ASP A 78 8.21 10.10 13.25
C ASP A 78 8.18 8.57 13.12
N LYS A 79 9.34 7.94 13.30
CA LYS A 79 9.51 6.49 13.10
C LYS A 79 8.59 5.65 13.98
N ASP A 80 8.43 6.01 15.25
CA ASP A 80 7.60 5.28 16.19
C ASP A 80 6.13 5.41 15.85
N GLU A 81 5.69 6.60 15.49
CA GLU A 81 4.33 6.88 15.06
C GLU A 81 4.00 6.13 13.77
N TYR A 82 4.88 6.22 12.76
CA TYR A 82 4.73 5.49 11.51
C TYR A 82 4.64 3.98 11.75
N LEU A 83 5.61 3.42 12.48
CA LEU A 83 5.65 1.99 12.78
C LEU A 83 4.35 1.52 13.47
N LYS A 84 3.95 2.20 14.55
CA LYS A 84 2.70 1.87 15.28
C LYS A 84 1.48 1.93 14.36
N THR A 85 1.39 2.94 13.51
CA THR A 85 0.25 3.12 12.61
C THR A 85 0.22 2.02 11.55
N MET A 86 1.36 1.72 10.93
CA MET A 86 1.48 0.69 9.89
C MET A 86 1.19 -0.72 10.43
N LEU A 87 1.67 -1.03 11.64
CA LEU A 87 1.37 -2.32 12.27
C LEU A 87 -0.11 -2.44 12.63
N ARG A 88 -0.75 -1.36 13.07
CA ARG A 88 -2.20 -1.34 13.30
C ARG A 88 -3.00 -1.54 11.99
N ILE A 89 -2.57 -0.94 10.89
CA ILE A 89 -3.15 -1.18 9.56
C ILE A 89 -3.03 -2.66 9.20
N ALA A 90 -1.83 -3.23 9.34
CA ALA A 90 -1.57 -4.64 9.06
C ALA A 90 -2.48 -5.57 9.87
N ASP A 91 -2.59 -5.35 11.19
CA ASP A 91 -3.43 -6.17 12.08
C ASP A 91 -4.92 -6.10 11.69
N ILE A 92 -5.42 -4.90 11.33
CA ILE A 92 -6.80 -4.73 10.85
C ILE A 92 -7.02 -5.47 9.52
N LEU A 93 -6.10 -5.32 8.57
CA LEU A 93 -6.20 -5.97 7.26
C LEU A 93 -6.13 -7.50 7.39
N LEU A 94 -5.20 -8.02 8.18
CA LEU A 94 -5.04 -9.46 8.43
C LEU A 94 -6.26 -10.07 9.13
N SER A 95 -6.99 -9.30 9.94
CA SER A 95 -8.21 -9.79 10.59
C SER A 95 -9.40 -9.94 9.64
N LYS A 96 -9.35 -9.33 8.45
CA LYS A 96 -10.50 -9.25 7.52
C LYS A 96 -10.24 -9.88 6.15
N HIS A 97 -9.00 -10.08 5.77
CA HIS A 97 -8.60 -10.54 4.45
C HIS A 97 -7.65 -11.74 4.53
N GLU A 98 -7.73 -12.64 3.56
CA GLU A 98 -6.94 -13.88 3.58
C GLU A 98 -5.45 -13.64 3.32
N LYS A 99 -5.13 -12.66 2.48
CA LYS A 99 -3.75 -12.27 2.19
C LYS A 99 -3.60 -10.75 2.23
N VAL A 100 -2.54 -10.32 2.86
CA VAL A 100 -2.13 -8.91 2.92
C VAL A 100 -0.72 -8.80 2.37
N ILE A 101 -0.55 -7.91 1.40
CA ILE A 101 0.72 -7.65 0.71
C ILE A 101 1.08 -6.19 0.96
N PHE A 102 2.25 -5.94 1.49
CA PHE A 102 2.81 -4.60 1.64
C PHE A 102 3.86 -4.35 0.56
N ALA A 103 3.72 -3.24 -0.17
CA ALA A 103 4.75 -2.77 -1.08
C ALA A 103 5.69 -1.80 -0.38
N THR A 104 7.00 -2.06 -0.47
CA THR A 104 8.01 -1.15 0.08
C THR A 104 7.91 0.23 -0.58
N THR A 105 8.13 1.28 0.21
CA THR A 105 8.13 2.66 -0.29
C THR A 105 9.20 2.84 -1.36
N THR A 106 8.80 3.34 -2.53
CA THR A 106 9.69 3.58 -3.67
C THR A 106 10.70 4.70 -3.37
N PRO A 107 11.88 4.68 -3.99
CA PRO A 107 12.86 5.76 -3.85
C PRO A 107 12.41 7.03 -4.57
N VAL A 108 13.15 8.10 -4.35
CA VAL A 108 13.07 9.38 -5.04
C VAL A 108 14.41 9.70 -5.69
N THR A 109 14.47 10.67 -6.62
CA THR A 109 15.78 11.12 -7.11
C THR A 109 16.48 11.99 -6.04
N GLU A 110 17.81 12.11 -6.12
CA GLU A 110 18.59 12.97 -5.22
C GLU A 110 18.23 14.47 -5.33
N ARG A 111 17.47 14.85 -6.36
CA ARG A 111 16.96 16.21 -6.55
C ARG A 111 15.64 16.48 -5.83
N ASN A 112 15.03 15.46 -5.21
CA ASN A 112 13.82 15.65 -4.42
C ASN A 112 14.12 16.52 -3.19
N SER A 113 13.30 17.56 -2.98
CA SER A 113 13.52 18.54 -1.91
C SER A 113 12.88 18.14 -0.58
N TYR A 114 11.99 17.15 -0.58
CA TYR A 114 11.13 16.83 0.56
C TYR A 114 11.33 15.43 1.11
N ASN A 115 11.76 14.48 0.28
CA ASN A 115 12.03 13.10 0.71
C ASN A 115 13.51 12.80 0.51
N ARG A 116 14.07 11.99 1.39
CA ARG A 116 15.45 11.50 1.33
C ARG A 116 15.47 9.98 1.24
N ASN A 117 16.28 9.44 0.36
CA ASN A 117 16.42 7.99 0.23
C ASN A 117 16.95 7.34 1.52
N SER A 118 17.75 8.06 2.31
CA SER A 118 18.18 7.58 3.64
C SER A 118 17.00 7.27 4.56
N ASP A 119 16.01 8.19 4.61
CA ASP A 119 14.82 8.02 5.44
C ASP A 119 13.93 6.89 4.89
N ILE A 120 13.75 6.83 3.56
CA ILE A 120 12.98 5.76 2.90
C ILE A 120 13.57 4.38 3.22
N ILE A 121 14.89 4.23 3.10
CA ILE A 121 15.59 2.98 3.40
C ILE A 121 15.42 2.63 4.88
N GLU A 122 15.57 3.59 5.77
CA GLU A 122 15.47 3.37 7.21
C GLU A 122 14.04 2.94 7.61
N TYR A 123 13.00 3.63 7.13
CA TYR A 123 11.61 3.29 7.41
C TYR A 123 11.23 1.93 6.82
N ASN A 124 11.63 1.61 5.60
CA ASN A 124 11.44 0.30 5.02
C ASN A 124 12.15 -0.80 5.85
N SER A 125 13.40 -0.56 6.26
CA SER A 125 14.20 -1.53 7.02
C SER A 125 13.64 -1.79 8.42
N MET A 126 13.03 -0.80 9.05
CA MET A 126 12.37 -0.91 10.35
C MET A 126 11.03 -1.65 10.23
N LEU A 127 10.22 -1.34 9.22
CA LEU A 127 8.86 -1.86 9.08
C LEU A 127 8.80 -3.30 8.56
N VAL A 128 9.59 -3.61 7.53
CA VAL A 128 9.52 -4.90 6.82
C VAL A 128 9.68 -6.11 7.74
N PRO A 129 10.66 -6.19 8.65
CA PRO A 129 10.79 -7.33 9.55
C PRO A 129 9.57 -7.54 10.45
N GLU A 130 8.94 -6.45 10.89
CA GLU A 130 7.77 -6.50 11.76
C GLU A 130 6.51 -6.96 11.03
N LEU A 131 6.38 -6.59 9.76
CA LEU A 131 5.29 -7.08 8.89
C LEU A 131 5.45 -8.57 8.56
N LEU A 132 6.66 -9.01 8.25
CA LEU A 132 6.96 -10.43 8.00
C LEU A 132 6.62 -11.31 9.21
N LYS A 133 6.94 -10.89 10.43
CA LYS A 133 6.56 -11.59 11.68
C LYS A 133 5.05 -11.76 11.82
N ARG A 134 4.24 -10.88 11.24
CA ARG A 134 2.78 -10.94 11.25
C ARG A 134 2.18 -11.76 10.11
N GLY A 135 3.00 -12.28 9.20
CA GLY A 135 2.54 -13.02 8.03
C GLY A 135 2.10 -12.14 6.86
N VAL A 136 2.43 -10.84 6.88
CA VAL A 136 2.27 -9.97 5.71
C VAL A 136 3.29 -10.35 4.65
N ILE A 137 2.85 -10.46 3.40
CA ILE A 137 3.72 -10.67 2.25
C ILE A 137 4.36 -9.33 1.89
N VAL A 138 5.66 -9.31 1.67
CA VAL A 138 6.37 -8.09 1.26
C VAL A 138 6.64 -8.14 -0.24
N ASN A 139 6.21 -7.11 -0.95
CA ASN A 139 6.49 -6.86 -2.35
C ASN A 139 7.51 -5.72 -2.45
N ASP A 140 8.73 -6.06 -2.79
CA ASP A 140 9.81 -5.06 -2.90
C ASP A 140 9.69 -4.26 -4.21
N LEU A 141 9.16 -3.05 -4.12
CA LEU A 141 9.16 -2.08 -5.20
C LEU A 141 10.36 -1.12 -5.12
N HIS A 142 10.98 -0.99 -3.93
CA HIS A 142 12.08 -0.07 -3.72
C HIS A 142 13.32 -0.47 -4.53
N THR A 143 13.81 -1.68 -4.33
CA THR A 143 15.10 -2.12 -4.90
C THR A 143 15.14 -2.05 -6.43
N PRO A 144 14.14 -2.54 -7.18
CA PRO A 144 14.14 -2.45 -8.64
C PRO A 144 14.11 -1.01 -9.17
N ILE A 145 13.41 -0.10 -8.50
CA ILE A 145 13.35 1.32 -8.90
C ILE A 145 14.65 2.04 -8.50
N TYR A 146 15.23 1.70 -7.34
CA TYR A 146 16.49 2.29 -6.87
C TYR A 146 17.69 1.95 -7.78
N ALA A 147 17.60 0.86 -8.53
CA ALA A 147 18.66 0.45 -9.46
C ALA A 147 18.99 1.49 -10.54
N ASP A 148 18.00 2.30 -10.96
CA ASP A 148 18.17 3.39 -11.92
C ASP A 148 17.08 4.46 -11.73
N VAL A 149 17.19 5.23 -10.62
CA VAL A 149 16.18 6.22 -10.25
C VAL A 149 15.99 7.31 -11.31
N ASP A 150 17.04 7.71 -12.02
CA ASP A 150 16.96 8.73 -13.05
C ASP A 150 16.16 8.27 -14.28
N ARG A 151 16.09 6.97 -14.51
CA ARG A 151 15.28 6.35 -15.56
C ARG A 151 13.84 6.09 -15.11
N TYR A 152 13.66 5.62 -13.88
CA TYR A 152 12.38 5.09 -13.41
C TYR A 152 11.52 6.11 -12.64
N ILE A 153 12.08 7.28 -12.32
CA ILE A 153 11.37 8.40 -11.70
C ILE A 153 11.24 9.56 -12.68
N CYS A 154 10.08 10.20 -12.71
CA CYS A 154 9.79 11.36 -13.54
C CYS A 154 10.60 12.61 -13.16
N SER A 155 10.52 13.63 -14.00
CA SER A 155 11.16 14.94 -13.79
C SER A 155 10.69 15.70 -12.54
N ASP A 156 9.59 15.29 -11.93
CA ASP A 156 9.10 15.80 -10.64
C ASP A 156 9.86 15.23 -9.44
N ASN A 157 10.78 14.28 -9.68
CA ASN A 157 11.68 13.68 -8.72
C ASN A 157 11.04 12.72 -7.70
N VAL A 158 9.76 12.35 -7.86
CA VAL A 158 9.03 11.47 -6.94
C VAL A 158 8.17 10.41 -7.65
N HIS A 159 7.45 10.78 -8.70
CA HIS A 159 6.54 9.88 -9.37
C HIS A 159 7.25 8.98 -10.40
N LEU A 160 6.68 7.81 -10.63
CA LEU A 160 7.23 6.84 -11.55
C LEU A 160 7.16 7.32 -12.99
N SER A 161 8.22 7.09 -13.77
CA SER A 161 8.19 7.21 -15.21
C SER A 161 7.32 6.11 -15.84
N PRO A 162 6.97 6.17 -17.12
CA PRO A 162 6.25 5.08 -17.79
C PRO A 162 6.94 3.71 -17.62
N GLU A 163 8.26 3.66 -17.67
CA GLU A 163 9.03 2.44 -17.44
C GLU A 163 8.98 1.98 -15.98
N GLY A 164 9.07 2.92 -15.03
CA GLY A 164 8.91 2.64 -13.60
C GLY A 164 7.51 2.11 -13.27
N ILE A 165 6.47 2.66 -13.91
CA ILE A 165 5.09 2.16 -13.79
C ILE A 165 5.01 0.71 -14.26
N GLU A 166 5.58 0.39 -15.41
CA GLU A 166 5.55 -0.98 -15.95
C GLU A 166 6.26 -1.98 -15.03
N ILE A 167 7.42 -1.61 -14.47
CA ILE A 167 8.14 -2.44 -13.49
C ILE A 167 7.27 -2.69 -12.25
N CYS A 168 6.77 -1.63 -11.63
CA CYS A 168 5.95 -1.74 -10.42
C CYS A 168 4.66 -2.54 -10.69
N ALA A 169 3.97 -2.28 -11.80
CA ALA A 169 2.75 -2.99 -12.15
C ALA A 169 2.98 -4.49 -12.30
N ASN A 170 4.05 -4.91 -12.98
CA ASN A 170 4.41 -6.32 -13.14
C ASN A 170 4.71 -6.98 -11.78
N LEU A 171 5.46 -6.30 -10.91
CA LEU A 171 5.78 -6.82 -9.57
C LEU A 171 4.52 -6.95 -8.71
N VAL A 172 3.62 -5.97 -8.75
CA VAL A 172 2.35 -5.99 -8.02
C VAL A 172 1.43 -7.10 -8.54
N ALA A 173 1.24 -7.20 -9.85
CA ALA A 173 0.43 -8.25 -10.46
C ALA A 173 0.97 -9.64 -10.13
N ARG A 174 2.28 -9.83 -10.19
CA ARG A 174 2.94 -11.09 -9.81
C ARG A 174 2.72 -11.41 -8.34
N ALA A 175 2.97 -10.47 -7.42
CA ALA A 175 2.76 -10.69 -5.99
C ALA A 175 1.32 -11.10 -5.67
N ILE A 176 0.34 -10.51 -6.36
CA ILE A 176 -1.08 -10.85 -6.23
C ILE A 176 -1.35 -12.27 -6.75
N THR A 177 -0.85 -12.63 -7.93
CA THR A 177 -1.07 -13.96 -8.52
C THR A 177 -0.38 -15.05 -7.72
N ASP A 178 0.83 -14.81 -7.23
CA ASP A 178 1.57 -15.73 -6.37
C ASP A 178 0.83 -15.94 -5.03
N ALA A 179 0.33 -14.87 -4.43
CA ALA A 179 -0.49 -14.96 -3.22
C ALA A 179 -1.78 -15.75 -3.47
N ALA A 180 -2.48 -15.47 -4.58
CA ALA A 180 -3.70 -16.17 -4.96
C ALA A 180 -3.46 -17.68 -5.17
N ALA A 181 -2.35 -18.07 -5.77
CA ALA A 181 -1.99 -19.47 -6.00
C ALA A 181 -1.78 -20.26 -4.70
N THR A 182 -1.47 -19.59 -3.59
CA THR A 182 -1.33 -20.23 -2.26
C THR A 182 -2.65 -20.36 -1.50
N MET A 183 -3.75 -19.82 -2.04
CA MET A 183 -5.05 -19.82 -1.37
C MET A 183 -5.82 -21.08 -1.75
N SER A 184 -6.42 -21.73 -0.76
CA SER A 184 -7.32 -22.86 -1.03
C SER A 184 -8.67 -22.36 -1.53
N ASP A 185 -9.35 -23.16 -2.40
CA ASP A 185 -10.72 -22.90 -2.86
C ASP A 185 -11.76 -23.02 -1.72
N LYS A 186 -11.55 -22.36 -0.60
CA LYS A 186 -12.56 -22.29 0.45
C LYS A 186 -13.69 -21.38 -0.05
N LYS A 187 -14.86 -21.99 -0.27
CA LYS A 187 -16.12 -21.26 -0.42
C LYS A 187 -16.27 -20.29 0.74
N ASN A 188 -16.63 -19.04 0.43
CA ASN A 188 -16.90 -17.93 1.35
C ASN A 188 -17.57 -18.40 2.65
N VAL A 189 -16.83 -18.42 3.74
CA VAL A 189 -17.40 -18.37 5.07
C VAL A 189 -17.47 -16.88 5.41
N ALA A 190 -18.66 -16.30 5.31
CA ALA A 190 -18.90 -14.93 5.71
C ALA A 190 -18.52 -14.77 7.19
N VAL A 191 -17.50 -14.00 7.46
CA VAL A 191 -17.18 -13.55 8.83
C VAL A 191 -18.19 -12.45 9.16
N PRO A 192 -18.99 -12.57 10.24
CA PRO A 192 -19.92 -11.50 10.63
C PRO A 192 -19.15 -10.22 10.91
N ASP A 193 -19.56 -9.11 10.33
CA ASP A 193 -19.00 -7.79 10.68
C ASP A 193 -19.58 -7.39 12.04
N GLU A 194 -18.79 -7.49 13.11
CA GLU A 194 -19.18 -7.08 14.46
C GLU A 194 -19.57 -5.60 14.58
N ASN A 195 -19.42 -4.81 13.51
CA ASN A 195 -19.79 -3.41 13.43
C ASN A 195 -21.06 -3.13 12.59
N GLU A 196 -21.78 -4.14 12.09
CA GLU A 196 -23.04 -3.92 11.35
C GLU A 196 -24.12 -3.17 12.16
N GLY A 197 -23.98 -3.08 13.48
CA GLY A 197 -24.90 -2.33 14.36
C GLY A 197 -24.56 -0.83 14.53
N LYS A 198 -23.43 -0.35 14.05
CA LYS A 198 -23.06 1.08 14.14
C LYS A 198 -23.47 1.81 12.86
N THR A 199 -24.76 2.05 12.72
CA THR A 199 -25.30 2.89 11.65
C THR A 199 -25.02 4.36 11.99
N GLY A 200 -24.10 4.98 11.30
CA GLY A 200 -23.80 6.41 11.38
C GLY A 200 -22.30 6.67 11.19
N ALA A 201 -21.97 7.62 10.33
CA ALA A 201 -20.62 8.18 10.33
C ALA A 201 -20.34 8.78 11.71
N PRO A 202 -19.14 8.65 12.29
CA PRO A 202 -18.79 9.33 13.52
C PRO A 202 -18.98 10.83 13.28
N VAL A 203 -19.80 11.48 14.11
CA VAL A 203 -19.95 12.92 14.09
C VAL A 203 -18.60 13.51 14.44
N ILE A 204 -17.98 14.19 13.49
CA ILE A 204 -16.76 14.98 13.75
C ILE A 204 -17.27 16.29 14.34
N ILE A 205 -16.98 16.49 15.62
CA ILE A 205 -17.11 17.80 16.27
C ILE A 205 -15.86 18.58 15.97
#